data_ddab91e5e6690f33de20a319e0e72940
#
_entry.id   ddab91e5e6690f33de20a319e0e72940
#
_cell.length_a   1.000
_cell.length_b   1.000
_cell.length_c   1.000
_cell.angle_alpha   90.00
_cell.angle_beta   90.00
_cell.angle_gamma   90.00
#
_symmetry.space_group_name_H-M   'P 1'
#
loop_
_entity.id
_entity.type
_entity.pdbx_description
1 polymer ?
#
loop_
_entity_poly.entity_id
_entity_poly.type
_entity_poly.pdbx_seq_one_letter_code
_entity_poly.pdbx_strand_id
1 'polypeptide(L)'
;MRGMHAITLAVADVARSAEFYRALLGIEGSGVIGTEYPATETQAGGTTAMFTLDDGLIVSVYGRDDMAKDSGVQLATAPSSTIGHFTSSQAEAEAFLERAQAAGATMPEPPYTRPWGMWSGFFQDPDGHLWEVVANPGGGAPEDGTPTDSGQDAVDPASVE
;
A
#
# COMPACT_ATOMS: atom_id res chain seq x y z
N MET A 1 -6.73 -6.76 -22.19
CA MET A 1 -6.43 -5.87 -21.04
C MET A 1 -5.70 -6.72 -20.01
N ARG A 2 -4.52 -6.32 -19.59
CA ARG A 2 -3.68 -7.09 -18.66
C ARG A 2 -3.21 -6.15 -17.58
N GLY A 3 -3.74 -6.27 -16.36
CA GLY A 3 -3.31 -5.50 -15.20
C GLY A 3 -4.40 -5.29 -14.17
N MET A 4 -3.96 -4.86 -13.00
CA MET A 4 -4.83 -4.38 -11.94
C MET A 4 -5.12 -2.91 -12.19
N HIS A 5 -6.37 -2.48 -12.03
CA HIS A 5 -6.76 -1.09 -12.30
C HIS A 5 -7.13 -0.34 -11.04
N ALA A 6 -7.50 -1.05 -9.98
CA ALA A 6 -7.83 -0.44 -8.70
C ALA A 6 -7.51 -1.38 -7.54
N ILE A 7 -7.14 -0.78 -6.41
CA ILE A 7 -7.07 -1.40 -5.09
C ILE A 7 -8.04 -0.62 -4.23
N THR A 8 -9.07 -1.29 -3.68
CA THR A 8 -10.04 -0.67 -2.78
C THR A 8 -9.84 -1.17 -1.37
N LEU A 9 -9.62 -0.25 -0.46
CA LEU A 9 -9.32 -0.49 0.94
C LEU A 9 -10.58 -0.26 1.78
N ALA A 10 -10.93 -1.24 2.59
CA ALA A 10 -12.07 -1.16 3.51
C ALA A 10 -11.67 -0.38 4.76
N VAL A 11 -12.27 0.79 4.97
CA VAL A 11 -11.90 1.72 6.03
C VAL A 11 -13.07 1.98 6.99
N ALA A 12 -12.78 2.30 8.23
CA ALA A 12 -13.80 2.61 9.22
C ALA A 12 -14.40 4.02 9.01
N ASP A 13 -13.58 4.98 8.57
CA ASP A 13 -13.95 6.37 8.31
C ASP A 13 -13.34 6.84 6.99
N VAL A 14 -14.18 6.97 5.96
CA VAL A 14 -13.74 7.35 4.61
C VAL A 14 -13.14 8.74 4.56
N ALA A 15 -13.69 9.71 5.32
CA ALA A 15 -13.18 11.08 5.32
C ALA A 15 -11.76 11.15 5.92
N ARG A 16 -11.56 10.51 7.08
CA ARG A 16 -10.24 10.40 7.73
C ARG A 16 -9.22 9.70 6.82
N SER A 17 -9.60 8.58 6.23
CA SER A 17 -8.70 7.83 5.36
C SER A 17 -8.42 8.57 4.05
N ALA A 18 -9.37 9.32 3.51
CA ALA A 18 -9.15 10.21 2.37
C ALA A 18 -8.14 11.33 2.67
N GLU A 19 -8.20 11.93 3.86
CA GLU A 19 -7.19 12.92 4.29
C GLU A 19 -5.79 12.30 4.40
N PHE A 20 -5.70 11.11 4.99
CA PHE A 20 -4.45 10.37 5.09
C PHE A 20 -3.84 10.10 3.70
N TYR A 21 -4.61 9.52 2.77
CA TYR A 21 -4.11 9.19 1.43
C TYR A 21 -3.81 10.43 0.59
N ARG A 22 -4.55 11.52 0.76
CA ARG A 22 -4.21 12.81 0.13
C ARG A 22 -2.83 13.30 0.59
N ALA A 23 -2.56 13.27 1.89
CA ALA A 23 -1.28 13.69 2.46
C ALA A 23 -0.14 12.76 2.06
N LEU A 24 -0.37 11.43 2.08
CA LEU A 24 0.63 10.42 1.73
C LEU A 24 1.03 10.48 0.26
N LEU A 25 0.03 10.51 -0.64
CA LEU A 25 0.25 10.42 -2.09
C LEU A 25 0.55 11.79 -2.72
N GLY A 26 0.24 12.88 -2.04
CA GLY A 26 0.44 14.22 -2.57
C GLY A 26 -0.53 14.61 -3.71
N ILE A 27 -1.68 13.94 -3.81
CA ILE A 27 -2.71 14.17 -4.83
C ILE A 27 -4.07 14.44 -4.19
N GLU A 28 -4.87 15.31 -4.80
CA GLU A 28 -6.15 15.72 -4.22
C GLU A 28 -7.21 14.60 -4.20
N GLY A 29 -7.20 13.70 -5.16
CA GLY A 29 -8.19 12.65 -5.30
C GLY A 29 -9.58 13.18 -5.69
N SER A 30 -10.59 12.31 -5.64
CA SER A 30 -11.98 12.65 -6.00
C SER A 30 -12.73 13.43 -4.92
N GLY A 31 -12.13 13.62 -3.73
CA GLY A 31 -12.89 13.96 -2.53
C GLY A 31 -13.75 12.79 -2.04
N VAL A 32 -14.56 13.05 -1.00
CA VAL A 32 -15.50 12.04 -0.49
C VAL A 32 -16.81 12.14 -1.27
N ILE A 33 -17.21 11.05 -1.91
CA ILE A 33 -18.46 10.95 -2.70
C ILE A 33 -19.37 9.88 -2.10
N GLY A 34 -20.66 9.88 -2.49
CA GLY A 34 -21.64 8.89 -2.03
C GLY A 34 -22.27 9.20 -0.66
N THR A 35 -22.03 10.39 -0.11
CA THR A 35 -22.59 10.79 1.20
C THR A 35 -24.10 11.12 1.15
N GLU A 36 -24.64 11.32 -0.03
CA GLU A 36 -26.06 11.59 -0.29
C GLU A 36 -26.94 10.34 -0.21
N TYR A 37 -26.35 9.15 -0.21
CA TYR A 37 -27.06 7.89 -0.12
C TYR A 37 -26.89 7.28 1.27
N PRO A 38 -27.87 7.43 2.19
CA PRO A 38 -27.75 6.85 3.52
C PRO A 38 -27.75 5.32 3.45
N ALA A 39 -26.82 4.70 4.15
CA ALA A 39 -26.80 3.26 4.31
C ALA A 39 -28.04 2.78 5.10
N THR A 40 -28.56 1.61 4.75
CA THR A 40 -29.61 0.89 5.49
C THR A 40 -29.04 -0.41 6.05
N GLU A 41 -29.88 -1.22 6.70
CA GLU A 41 -29.46 -2.55 7.18
C GLU A 41 -28.99 -3.47 6.02
N THR A 42 -29.58 -3.33 4.84
CA THR A 42 -29.36 -4.21 3.69
C THR A 42 -28.69 -3.54 2.48
N GLN A 43 -28.60 -2.22 2.47
CA GLN A 43 -28.02 -1.45 1.36
C GLN A 43 -26.84 -0.62 1.85
N ALA A 44 -25.76 -0.65 1.08
CA ALA A 44 -24.61 0.21 1.28
C ALA A 44 -24.93 1.68 0.94
N GLY A 45 -24.34 2.61 1.68
CA GLY A 45 -24.36 4.03 1.34
C GLY A 45 -23.42 4.37 0.18
N GLY A 46 -22.39 3.56 -0.02
CA GLY A 46 -21.46 3.72 -1.13
C GLY A 46 -20.46 4.86 -0.94
N THR A 47 -20.22 5.31 0.28
CA THR A 47 -19.26 6.38 0.56
C THR A 47 -17.83 5.94 0.24
N THR A 48 -17.15 6.69 -0.61
CA THR A 48 -15.80 6.38 -1.12
C THR A 48 -15.00 7.63 -1.44
N ALA A 49 -13.67 7.49 -1.53
CA ALA A 49 -12.78 8.45 -2.18
C ALA A 49 -11.74 7.69 -3.01
N MET A 50 -11.33 8.27 -4.15
CA MET A 50 -10.45 7.63 -5.12
C MET A 50 -9.26 8.53 -5.46
N PHE A 51 -8.09 7.93 -5.60
CA PHE A 51 -6.83 8.57 -5.94
C PHE A 51 -6.25 7.86 -7.16
N THR A 52 -6.17 8.56 -8.28
CA THR A 52 -5.58 8.02 -9.51
C THR A 52 -4.09 8.34 -9.53
N LEU A 53 -3.26 7.31 -9.53
CA LEU A 53 -1.80 7.43 -9.60
C LEU A 53 -1.35 7.73 -11.04
N ASP A 54 -0.11 8.15 -11.21
CA ASP A 54 0.46 8.54 -12.52
C ASP A 54 0.45 7.42 -13.57
N ASP A 55 0.55 6.16 -13.11
CA ASP A 55 0.47 4.96 -13.96
C ASP A 55 -0.98 4.54 -14.28
N GLY A 56 -1.97 5.24 -13.74
CA GLY A 56 -3.40 4.96 -13.91
C GLY A 56 -3.99 3.96 -12.92
N LEU A 57 -3.20 3.42 -11.96
CA LEU A 57 -3.73 2.63 -10.86
C LEU A 57 -4.56 3.54 -9.94
N ILE A 58 -5.73 3.06 -9.52
CA ILE A 58 -6.59 3.76 -8.57
C ILE A 58 -6.40 3.14 -7.18
N VAL A 59 -6.03 3.95 -6.21
CA VAL A 59 -6.18 3.63 -4.78
C VAL A 59 -7.51 4.22 -4.31
N SER A 60 -8.39 3.38 -3.80
CA SER A 60 -9.72 3.78 -3.33
C SER A 60 -9.88 3.42 -1.87
N VAL A 61 -10.58 4.26 -1.12
CA VAL A 61 -11.05 3.95 0.25
C VAL A 61 -12.56 3.86 0.23
N TYR A 62 -13.13 2.84 0.85
CA TYR A 62 -14.56 2.54 0.87
C TYR A 62 -14.99 2.12 2.27
N GLY A 63 -16.17 2.57 2.70
CA GLY A 63 -16.68 2.21 4.02
C GLY A 63 -16.72 0.70 4.24
N ARG A 64 -16.11 0.21 5.34
CA ARG A 64 -15.98 -1.23 5.63
C ARG A 64 -17.31 -1.94 5.67
N ASP A 65 -18.30 -1.35 6.33
CA ASP A 65 -19.64 -1.94 6.45
C ASP A 65 -20.37 -1.95 5.10
N ASP A 66 -20.16 -0.92 4.30
CA ASP A 66 -20.71 -0.83 2.95
C ASP A 66 -20.06 -1.87 2.02
N MET A 67 -18.74 -2.02 2.07
CA MET A 67 -18.05 -3.06 1.30
C MET A 67 -18.52 -4.48 1.70
N ALA A 68 -18.72 -4.73 2.97
CA ALA A 68 -19.23 -6.02 3.44
C ALA A 68 -20.65 -6.31 2.93
N LYS A 69 -21.52 -5.29 2.90
CA LYS A 69 -22.88 -5.42 2.35
C LYS A 69 -22.87 -5.67 0.84
N ASP A 70 -22.11 -4.89 0.10
CA ASP A 70 -22.05 -4.98 -1.37
C ASP A 70 -21.45 -6.30 -1.83
N SER A 71 -20.40 -6.77 -1.16
CA SER A 71 -19.73 -8.02 -1.52
C SER A 71 -20.40 -9.27 -0.97
N GLY A 72 -21.23 -9.13 0.08
CA GLY A 72 -21.78 -10.27 0.83
C GLY A 72 -20.74 -11.04 1.64
N VAL A 73 -19.55 -10.46 1.87
CA VAL A 73 -18.43 -11.11 2.56
C VAL A 73 -18.11 -10.38 3.87
N GLN A 74 -17.95 -11.14 4.95
CA GLN A 74 -17.42 -10.58 6.19
C GLN A 74 -15.92 -10.32 6.04
N LEU A 75 -15.53 -9.04 6.16
CA LEU A 75 -14.15 -8.62 5.98
C LEU A 75 -13.31 -8.92 7.21
N ALA A 76 -12.07 -9.37 6.99
CA ALA A 76 -11.06 -9.52 8.04
C ALA A 76 -10.65 -8.15 8.59
N THR A 77 -10.25 -8.12 9.86
CA THR A 77 -9.78 -6.90 10.53
C THR A 77 -8.26 -6.80 10.59
N ALA A 78 -7.55 -7.92 10.39
CA ALA A 78 -6.10 -7.97 10.33
C ALA A 78 -5.60 -7.96 8.88
N PRO A 79 -4.45 -7.31 8.59
CA PRO A 79 -3.89 -7.31 7.25
C PRO A 79 -3.45 -8.73 6.86
N SER A 80 -3.85 -9.16 5.65
CA SER A 80 -3.46 -10.44 5.05
C SER A 80 -2.68 -10.25 3.74
N SER A 81 -2.45 -9.00 3.37
CA SER A 81 -1.70 -8.59 2.18
C SER A 81 -0.90 -7.33 2.48
N THR A 82 0.09 -7.06 1.64
CA THR A 82 0.91 -5.86 1.70
C THR A 82 0.83 -5.13 0.37
N ILE A 83 0.71 -3.80 0.42
CA ILE A 83 0.77 -2.96 -0.76
C ILE A 83 2.21 -2.47 -0.89
N GLY A 84 2.89 -2.81 -2.00
CA GLY A 84 4.27 -2.43 -2.26
C GLY A 84 4.37 -1.08 -2.96
N HIS A 85 5.26 -0.21 -2.47
CA HIS A 85 5.68 1.02 -3.12
C HIS A 85 7.18 0.98 -3.37
N PHE A 86 7.57 0.98 -4.64
CA PHE A 86 8.98 0.96 -5.05
C PHE A 86 9.46 2.37 -5.35
N THR A 87 10.66 2.69 -4.86
CA THR A 87 11.33 3.97 -5.10
C THR A 87 12.68 3.74 -5.77
N SER A 88 13.20 4.75 -6.45
CA SER A 88 14.48 4.66 -7.15
C SER A 88 15.70 4.80 -6.22
N SER A 89 15.49 5.22 -4.97
CA SER A 89 16.56 5.40 -4.00
C SER A 89 16.07 5.23 -2.57
N GLN A 90 17.00 4.95 -1.66
CA GLN A 90 16.71 4.89 -0.23
C GLN A 90 16.21 6.25 0.31
N ALA A 91 16.77 7.36 -0.16
CA ALA A 91 16.33 8.68 0.27
C ALA A 91 14.87 8.96 -0.09
N GLU A 92 14.40 8.52 -1.26
CA GLU A 92 12.99 8.61 -1.64
C GLU A 92 12.10 7.71 -0.78
N ALA A 93 12.57 6.50 -0.48
CA ALA A 93 11.85 5.58 0.39
C ALA A 93 11.71 6.14 1.82
N GLU A 94 12.79 6.70 2.38
CA GLU A 94 12.78 7.38 3.69
C GLU A 94 11.81 8.56 3.70
N ALA A 95 11.86 9.42 2.67
CA ALA A 95 10.95 10.55 2.54
C ALA A 95 9.48 10.12 2.42
N PHE A 96 9.20 8.99 1.78
CA PHE A 96 7.83 8.45 1.71
C PHE A 96 7.36 7.94 3.08
N LEU A 97 8.21 7.22 3.82
CA LEU A 97 7.90 6.76 5.18
C LEU A 97 7.70 7.94 6.16
N GLU A 98 8.50 8.99 6.05
CA GLU A 98 8.33 10.22 6.85
C GLU A 98 6.98 10.89 6.56
N ARG A 99 6.57 10.98 5.29
CA ARG A 99 5.23 11.49 4.93
C ARG A 99 4.12 10.61 5.49
N ALA A 100 4.26 9.29 5.39
CA ALA A 100 3.28 8.36 5.95
C ALA A 100 3.13 8.58 7.47
N GLN A 101 4.25 8.68 8.19
CA GLN A 101 4.24 8.92 9.62
C GLN A 101 3.62 10.29 9.97
N ALA A 102 3.96 11.33 9.23
CA ALA A 102 3.39 12.67 9.42
C ALA A 102 1.89 12.72 9.15
N ALA A 103 1.40 11.87 8.20
CA ALA A 103 -0.02 11.72 7.89
C ALA A 103 -0.78 10.86 8.91
N GLY A 104 -0.08 10.18 9.84
CA GLY A 104 -0.71 9.38 10.91
C GLY A 104 -0.54 7.87 10.78
N ALA A 105 0.37 7.39 9.94
CA ALA A 105 0.72 5.97 9.87
C ALA A 105 1.47 5.51 11.13
N THR A 106 1.33 4.21 11.42
CA THR A 106 2.10 3.54 12.48
C THR A 106 3.25 2.78 11.87
N MET A 107 4.47 2.99 12.39
CA MET A 107 5.68 2.26 12.00
C MET A 107 5.89 1.10 12.98
N PRO A 108 5.69 -0.18 12.56
CA PRO A 108 5.85 -1.32 13.47
C PRO A 108 7.31 -1.55 13.87
N GLU A 109 8.24 -1.32 12.94
CA GLU A 109 9.69 -1.46 13.15
C GLU A 109 10.46 -0.43 12.33
N PRO A 110 11.69 -0.07 12.74
CA PRO A 110 12.56 0.76 11.91
C PRO A 110 12.88 0.08 10.58
N PRO A 111 12.98 0.84 9.47
CA PRO A 111 13.40 0.30 8.18
C PRO A 111 14.88 -0.13 8.23
N TYR A 112 15.25 -1.14 7.42
CA TYR A 112 16.62 -1.65 7.35
C TYR A 112 16.91 -2.35 6.02
N THR A 113 18.20 -2.60 5.75
CA THR A 113 18.62 -3.39 4.59
C THR A 113 18.34 -4.87 4.86
N ARG A 114 17.52 -5.48 4.02
CA ARG A 114 17.15 -6.89 4.11
C ARG A 114 18.33 -7.81 3.77
N PRO A 115 18.34 -9.07 4.22
CA PRO A 115 19.42 -10.01 3.91
C PRO A 115 19.68 -10.22 2.41
N TRP A 116 18.68 -9.99 1.57
CA TRP A 116 18.79 -10.04 0.11
C TRP A 116 19.20 -8.71 -0.54
N GLY A 117 19.67 -7.73 0.25
CA GLY A 117 20.34 -6.52 -0.22
C GLY A 117 19.44 -5.31 -0.45
N MET A 118 18.11 -5.44 -0.48
CA MET A 118 17.22 -4.29 -0.63
C MET A 118 16.89 -3.65 0.73
N TRP A 119 16.86 -2.32 0.75
CA TRP A 119 16.39 -1.57 1.90
C TRP A 119 14.87 -1.43 1.84
N SER A 120 14.18 -1.77 2.92
CA SER A 120 12.73 -1.58 3.01
C SER A 120 12.25 -1.29 4.42
N GLY A 121 11.07 -0.66 4.49
CA GLY A 121 10.35 -0.40 5.72
C GLY A 121 8.86 -0.63 5.54
N PHE A 122 8.17 -0.92 6.65
CA PHE A 122 6.72 -1.12 6.67
C PHE A 122 6.02 -0.03 7.45
N PHE A 123 4.79 0.27 7.07
CA PHE A 123 3.87 1.04 7.89
C PHE A 123 2.44 0.48 7.79
N GLN A 124 1.64 0.81 8.78
CA GLN A 124 0.19 0.61 8.74
C GLN A 124 -0.51 1.97 8.60
N ASP A 125 -1.49 2.02 7.70
CA ASP A 125 -2.38 3.18 7.62
C ASP A 125 -3.30 3.26 8.85
N PRO A 126 -4.12 4.33 9.01
CA PRO A 126 -5.02 4.48 10.17
C PRO A 126 -6.05 3.35 10.35
N ASP A 127 -6.30 2.55 9.33
CA ASP A 127 -7.22 1.41 9.35
C ASP A 127 -6.51 0.05 9.46
N GLY A 128 -5.16 0.06 9.54
CA GLY A 128 -4.31 -1.11 9.73
C GLY A 128 -3.91 -1.81 8.44
N HIS A 129 -4.16 -1.23 7.25
CA HIS A 129 -3.64 -1.79 5.99
C HIS A 129 -2.13 -1.68 5.96
N LEU A 130 -1.47 -2.80 5.60
CA LEU A 130 -0.03 -2.90 5.61
C LEU A 130 0.57 -2.44 4.27
N TRP A 131 1.56 -1.57 4.35
CA TRP A 131 2.35 -1.07 3.24
C TRP A 131 3.81 -1.43 3.43
N GLU A 132 4.48 -1.76 2.33
CA GLU A 132 5.93 -1.90 2.25
C GLU A 132 6.50 -0.87 1.29
N VAL A 133 7.50 -0.13 1.75
CA VAL A 133 8.25 0.81 0.90
C VAL A 133 9.63 0.22 0.67
N VAL A 134 10.01 0.05 -0.58
CA VAL A 134 11.25 -0.62 -0.98
C VAL A 134 12.10 0.30 -1.82
N ALA A 135 13.35 0.52 -1.41
CA ALA A 135 14.32 1.16 -2.26
C ALA A 135 14.84 0.17 -3.30
N ASN A 136 14.49 0.41 -4.56
CA ASN A 136 14.92 -0.39 -5.70
C ASN A 136 15.72 0.49 -6.68
N PRO A 137 17.06 0.59 -6.53
CA PRO A 137 17.89 1.44 -7.39
C PRO A 137 17.88 1.06 -8.88
N GLY A 138 17.36 -0.12 -9.21
CA GLY A 138 17.19 -0.57 -10.60
C GLY A 138 15.94 -0.02 -11.29
N GLY A 139 15.07 0.71 -10.56
CA GLY A 139 13.87 1.37 -11.09
C GLY A 139 12.75 0.42 -11.51
N GLY A 140 11.63 0.42 -10.77
CA GLY A 140 10.42 -0.34 -11.09
C GLY A 140 10.44 -1.81 -10.65
N ALA A 141 9.27 -2.44 -10.67
CA ALA A 141 9.21 -3.89 -10.60
C ALA A 141 9.99 -4.49 -11.78
N PRO A 142 10.76 -5.60 -11.59
CA PRO A 142 11.49 -6.21 -12.70
C PRO A 142 10.51 -6.50 -13.83
N GLU A 143 10.83 -6.06 -15.05
CA GLU A 143 9.94 -6.11 -16.22
C GLU A 143 9.51 -7.54 -16.58
N ASP A 144 10.23 -8.54 -16.08
CA ASP A 144 10.02 -9.95 -16.41
C ASP A 144 9.81 -10.88 -15.18
N GLY A 145 9.79 -10.34 -13.96
CA GLY A 145 9.65 -11.16 -12.75
C GLY A 145 10.85 -12.04 -12.43
N THR A 146 11.98 -11.87 -13.12
CA THR A 146 13.22 -12.57 -12.83
C THR A 146 13.88 -11.96 -11.59
N PRO A 147 14.23 -12.74 -10.55
CA PRO A 147 15.05 -12.24 -9.46
C PRO A 147 16.37 -11.71 -10.03
N THR A 148 16.74 -10.48 -9.72
CA THR A 148 18.09 -10.00 -10.02
C THR A 148 19.06 -10.90 -9.27
N ASP A 149 19.86 -11.67 -9.99
CA ASP A 149 20.98 -12.44 -9.45
C ASP A 149 22.01 -11.43 -8.88
N SER A 150 21.82 -11.07 -7.63
CA SER A 150 22.86 -10.37 -6.85
C SER A 150 23.89 -11.44 -6.49
N GLY A 151 24.94 -11.54 -7.34
CA GLY A 151 26.04 -12.48 -7.27
C GLY A 151 26.38 -12.97 -5.85
N GLN A 152 25.86 -14.10 -5.49
CA GLN A 152 26.44 -14.90 -4.42
C GLN A 152 27.63 -15.60 -5.03
N ASP A 153 28.81 -15.11 -4.69
CA ASP A 153 30.07 -15.87 -4.82
C ASP A 153 29.81 -17.24 -4.19
N ALA A 154 29.81 -18.26 -5.05
CA ALA A 154 29.71 -19.64 -4.64
C ALA A 154 30.88 -19.92 -3.68
N VAL A 155 30.56 -20.14 -2.40
CA VAL A 155 31.51 -20.67 -1.46
C VAL A 155 31.81 -22.10 -1.91
N ASP A 156 33.01 -22.31 -2.44
CA ASP A 156 33.53 -23.62 -2.85
C ASP A 156 33.57 -24.55 -1.61
N PRO A 157 32.84 -25.68 -1.61
CA PRO A 157 32.81 -26.60 -0.49
C PRO A 157 34.08 -27.47 -0.34
N ALA A 158 35.18 -27.16 -1.07
CA ALA A 158 36.39 -27.99 -1.11
C ALA A 158 37.52 -27.57 -0.18
N SER A 159 37.31 -26.75 0.87
CA SER A 159 38.35 -26.34 1.80
C SER A 159 38.02 -26.67 3.24
N VAL A 160 37.71 -27.93 3.53
CA VAL A 160 37.83 -28.49 4.93
C VAL A 160 38.58 -29.82 4.86
N GLU A 161 39.87 -29.74 5.04
CA GLU A 161 40.69 -30.81 5.56
C GLU A 161 41.09 -30.47 7.01
#